data_b24e278c650a986749c0f8dfe180784e
#
_entry.id   b24e278c650a986749c0f8dfe180784e
#
_cell.length_a   1.000
_cell.length_b   1.000
_cell.length_c   1.000
_cell.angle_alpha   90.00
_cell.angle_beta   90.00
_cell.angle_gamma   90.00
#
_symmetry.space_group_name_H-M   'P 1'
#
loop_
_entity.id
_entity.type
_entity.pdbx_description
1 polymer ?
#
loop_
_entity_poly.entity_id
_entity_poly.type
_entity_poly.pdbx_seq_one_letter_code
_entity_poly.pdbx_strand_id
1 'polypeptide(L)'
;DSDTGAVESVDAEVDRVVALVLQHAAERPRESLMVITASQRHAVRVQQAVLAALATSPELTEFVVGDRPEPFTVATIEHAVAESRDRVIFSIGFGRTPHGRVLSDFGALGEPGGERLLAVAMTRARRSMVIVSCFEPEDIDDARMEHGAVALAQLLDEIDARAAEVPLPDDSDPMLVDLARRLQLRGLNVALGHRGKLGLVASHGGICVAIETDTVLMRGS
;
A
#
# COMPACT_ATOMS: atom_id res chain seq x y z
N ASP A 1 -4.34 -5.40 -33.60
CA ASP A 1 -4.20 -5.96 -32.25
C ASP A 1 -3.17 -5.13 -31.52
N SER A 2 -3.65 -4.13 -30.83
CA SER A 2 -2.84 -3.15 -30.11
C SER A 2 -2.53 -3.70 -28.72
N ASP A 3 -1.38 -4.34 -28.59
CA ASP A 3 -0.76 -4.74 -27.33
C ASP A 3 -0.13 -3.49 -26.67
N THR A 4 -0.97 -2.54 -26.26
CA THR A 4 -0.57 -1.30 -25.57
C THR A 4 -1.08 -1.27 -24.13
N GLY A 5 -1.62 -2.38 -23.63
CA GLY A 5 -2.23 -2.42 -22.31
C GLY A 5 -1.21 -2.49 -21.18
N ALA A 6 -1.34 -1.62 -20.20
CA ALA A 6 -0.81 -1.84 -18.86
C ALA A 6 -1.19 -3.26 -18.39
N VAL A 7 -0.30 -3.94 -17.67
CA VAL A 7 -0.65 -5.23 -17.04
C VAL A 7 -1.62 -4.93 -15.92
N GLU A 8 -2.89 -5.19 -16.19
CA GLU A 8 -3.95 -4.99 -15.21
C GLU A 8 -3.96 -6.15 -14.22
N SER A 9 -4.00 -5.83 -12.94
CA SER A 9 -4.09 -6.78 -11.84
C SER A 9 -2.88 -7.72 -11.71
N VAL A 10 -1.74 -7.16 -11.33
CA VAL A 10 -0.49 -7.90 -11.10
C VAL A 10 -0.63 -8.86 -9.92
N ASP A 11 -0.12 -10.10 -10.06
CA ASP A 11 -0.24 -11.14 -9.02
C ASP A 11 0.39 -10.70 -7.68
N ALA A 12 1.58 -10.08 -7.73
CA ALA A 12 2.27 -9.61 -6.53
C ALA A 12 1.44 -8.59 -5.72
N GLU A 13 0.67 -7.73 -6.40
CA GLU A 13 -0.21 -6.77 -5.74
C GLU A 13 -1.41 -7.47 -5.10
N VAL A 14 -2.02 -8.43 -5.81
CA VAL A 14 -3.11 -9.26 -5.27
C VAL A 14 -2.65 -10.00 -4.01
N ASP A 15 -1.49 -10.66 -4.05
CA ASP A 15 -0.93 -11.40 -2.93
C ASP A 15 -0.66 -10.48 -1.73
N ARG A 16 -0.15 -9.28 -1.99
CA ARG A 16 0.09 -8.27 -0.94
C ARG A 16 -1.21 -7.81 -0.29
N VAL A 17 -2.24 -7.54 -1.08
CA VAL A 17 -3.56 -7.16 -0.56
C VAL A 17 -4.17 -8.27 0.27
N VAL A 18 -4.11 -9.52 -0.20
CA VAL A 18 -4.58 -10.70 0.57
C VAL A 18 -3.86 -10.79 1.92
N ALA A 19 -2.53 -10.68 1.91
CA ALA A 19 -1.75 -10.71 3.15
C ALA A 19 -2.17 -9.61 4.14
N LEU A 20 -2.40 -8.38 3.66
CA LEU A 20 -2.88 -7.26 4.47
C LEU A 20 -4.29 -7.50 5.04
N VAL A 21 -5.19 -8.07 4.25
CA VAL A 21 -6.56 -8.42 4.71
C VAL A 21 -6.51 -9.47 5.80
N LEU A 22 -5.76 -10.55 5.61
CA LEU A 22 -5.62 -11.62 6.61
C LEU A 22 -4.94 -11.11 7.89
N GLN A 23 -3.90 -10.30 7.76
CA GLN A 23 -3.24 -9.67 8.89
C GLN A 23 -4.22 -8.76 9.66
N HIS A 24 -5.00 -7.95 8.97
CA HIS A 24 -5.99 -7.08 9.60
C HIS A 24 -7.04 -7.91 10.35
N ALA A 25 -7.58 -8.96 9.72
CA ALA A 25 -8.57 -9.83 10.33
C ALA A 25 -8.06 -10.50 11.64
N ALA A 26 -6.79 -10.88 11.66
CA ALA A 26 -6.15 -11.48 12.83
C ALA A 26 -5.85 -10.45 13.94
N GLU A 27 -5.26 -9.30 13.58
CA GLU A 27 -4.78 -8.31 14.54
C GLU A 27 -5.87 -7.34 15.02
N ARG A 28 -6.86 -7.05 14.16
CA ARG A 28 -7.88 -6.00 14.37
C ARG A 28 -9.29 -6.44 14.00
N PRO A 29 -9.77 -7.57 14.51
CA PRO A 29 -11.06 -8.16 14.11
C PRO A 29 -12.27 -7.27 14.41
N ARG A 30 -12.13 -6.25 15.27
CA ARG A 30 -13.21 -5.32 15.64
C ARG A 30 -13.26 -4.08 14.74
N GLU A 31 -12.19 -3.75 14.02
CA GLU A 31 -12.16 -2.61 13.10
C GLU A 31 -12.66 -3.07 11.75
N SER A 32 -13.50 -2.25 11.11
CA SER A 32 -13.99 -2.56 9.77
C SER A 32 -12.95 -2.27 8.69
N LEU A 33 -12.97 -3.07 7.62
CA LEU A 33 -12.00 -2.98 6.51
C LEU A 33 -12.72 -2.99 5.16
N MET A 34 -12.23 -2.18 4.24
CA MET A 34 -12.60 -2.20 2.83
C MET A 34 -11.35 -2.17 1.96
N VAL A 35 -11.39 -2.89 0.84
CA VAL A 35 -10.42 -2.75 -0.24
C VAL A 35 -11.07 -1.92 -1.36
N ILE A 36 -10.41 -0.87 -1.79
CA ILE A 36 -10.79 -0.08 -2.96
C ILE A 36 -9.79 -0.35 -4.07
N THR A 37 -10.27 -0.59 -5.29
CA THR A 37 -9.42 -0.83 -6.47
C THR A 37 -9.75 0.16 -7.58
N ALA A 38 -8.77 0.47 -8.43
CA ALA A 38 -8.99 1.38 -9.56
C ALA A 38 -9.66 0.68 -10.75
N SER A 39 -9.75 -0.67 -10.78
CA SER A 39 -10.42 -1.40 -11.86
C SER A 39 -11.29 -2.54 -11.37
N GLN A 40 -12.34 -2.83 -12.14
CA GLN A 40 -13.27 -3.94 -11.86
C GLN A 40 -12.57 -5.30 -11.94
N ARG A 41 -11.66 -5.49 -12.88
CA ARG A 41 -10.92 -6.74 -13.03
C ARG A 41 -10.07 -7.02 -11.79
N HIS A 42 -9.40 -6.00 -11.27
CA HIS A 42 -8.60 -6.13 -10.06
C HIS A 42 -9.47 -6.42 -8.83
N ALA A 43 -10.62 -5.74 -8.70
CA ALA A 43 -11.58 -6.00 -7.63
C ALA A 43 -12.02 -7.47 -7.58
N VAL A 44 -12.40 -8.03 -8.72
CA VAL A 44 -12.82 -9.44 -8.82
C VAL A 44 -11.69 -10.38 -8.43
N ARG A 45 -10.47 -10.14 -8.91
CA ARG A 45 -9.31 -10.99 -8.57
C ARG A 45 -8.96 -10.93 -7.09
N VAL A 46 -8.93 -9.74 -6.51
CA VAL A 46 -8.69 -9.56 -5.06
C VAL A 46 -9.77 -10.28 -4.25
N GLN A 47 -11.04 -10.10 -4.59
CA GLN A 47 -12.14 -10.78 -3.91
C GLN A 47 -12.00 -12.30 -3.97
N GLN A 48 -11.71 -12.85 -5.15
CA GLN A 48 -11.51 -14.29 -5.33
C GLN A 48 -10.30 -14.80 -4.55
N ALA A 49 -9.19 -14.07 -4.55
CA ALA A 49 -7.98 -14.44 -3.85
C ALA A 49 -8.17 -14.43 -2.31
N VAL A 50 -8.88 -13.43 -1.77
CA VAL A 50 -9.24 -13.37 -0.35
C VAL A 50 -10.10 -14.57 0.03
N LEU A 51 -11.14 -14.88 -0.75
CA LEU A 51 -11.99 -16.05 -0.49
C LEU A 51 -11.23 -17.37 -0.58
N ALA A 52 -10.31 -17.51 -1.54
CA ALA A 52 -9.46 -18.68 -1.66
C ALA A 52 -8.51 -18.85 -0.45
N ALA A 53 -7.97 -17.76 0.07
CA ALA A 53 -7.09 -17.77 1.24
C ALA A 53 -7.80 -18.21 2.51
N LEU A 54 -9.11 -18.00 2.64
CA LEU A 54 -9.90 -18.48 3.77
C LEU A 54 -9.95 -20.03 3.86
N ALA A 55 -9.73 -20.73 2.76
CA ALA A 55 -9.63 -22.18 2.78
C ALA A 55 -8.47 -22.69 3.65
N THR A 56 -7.42 -21.89 3.80
CA THR A 56 -6.25 -22.18 4.64
C THR A 56 -6.27 -21.45 5.99
N SER A 57 -7.24 -20.56 6.21
CA SER A 57 -7.37 -19.75 7.43
C SER A 57 -8.83 -19.63 7.84
N PRO A 58 -9.49 -20.77 8.17
CA PRO A 58 -10.93 -20.80 8.45
C PRO A 58 -11.33 -19.94 9.66
N GLU A 59 -10.41 -19.68 10.59
CA GLU A 59 -10.61 -18.82 11.76
C GLU A 59 -10.88 -17.35 11.38
N LEU A 60 -10.51 -16.93 10.17
CA LEU A 60 -10.74 -15.57 9.68
C LEU A 60 -12.03 -15.45 8.87
N THR A 61 -12.75 -16.54 8.67
CA THR A 61 -13.98 -16.56 7.87
C THR A 61 -15.03 -15.63 8.43
N GLU A 62 -15.19 -15.58 9.76
CA GLU A 62 -16.16 -14.70 10.42
C GLU A 62 -15.89 -13.22 10.11
N PHE A 63 -14.63 -12.83 9.99
CA PHE A 63 -14.27 -11.45 9.62
C PHE A 63 -14.69 -11.10 8.19
N VAL A 64 -14.49 -12.01 7.25
CA VAL A 64 -14.67 -11.73 5.80
C VAL A 64 -16.10 -11.99 5.34
N VAL A 65 -16.78 -13.02 5.88
CA VAL A 65 -18.09 -13.48 5.40
C VAL A 65 -19.17 -13.38 6.48
N GLY A 66 -18.80 -13.09 7.74
CA GLY A 66 -19.74 -13.01 8.86
C GLY A 66 -20.72 -11.84 8.73
N ASP A 67 -21.85 -11.96 9.43
CA ASP A 67 -22.87 -10.90 9.50
C ASP A 67 -22.41 -9.79 10.46
N ARG A 68 -21.93 -8.69 9.89
CA ARG A 68 -21.37 -7.55 10.62
C ARG A 68 -22.08 -6.27 10.19
N PRO A 69 -22.24 -5.29 11.08
CA PRO A 69 -22.81 -3.99 10.75
C PRO A 69 -22.07 -3.28 9.59
N GLU A 70 -20.75 -3.47 9.53
CA GLU A 70 -19.89 -2.99 8.46
C GLU A 70 -19.07 -4.18 7.91
N PRO A 71 -19.64 -4.95 6.96
CA PRO A 71 -18.98 -6.13 6.41
C PRO A 71 -17.69 -5.77 5.65
N PHE A 72 -16.77 -6.72 5.56
CA PHE A 72 -15.65 -6.61 4.64
C PHE A 72 -16.15 -6.52 3.21
N THR A 73 -15.62 -5.57 2.44
CA THR A 73 -15.98 -5.38 1.05
C THR A 73 -14.74 -5.11 0.19
N VAL A 74 -14.81 -5.57 -1.06
CA VAL A 74 -13.90 -5.15 -2.13
C VAL A 74 -14.73 -4.41 -3.17
N ALA A 75 -14.43 -3.15 -3.40
CA ALA A 75 -15.18 -2.28 -4.30
C ALA A 75 -14.26 -1.59 -5.30
N THR A 76 -14.78 -1.23 -6.45
CA THR A 76 -14.07 -0.31 -7.34
C THR A 76 -14.18 1.13 -6.82
N ILE A 77 -13.30 1.98 -7.31
CA ILE A 77 -13.26 3.39 -6.92
C ILE A 77 -14.58 4.12 -7.20
N GLU A 78 -15.31 3.73 -8.25
CA GLU A 78 -16.62 4.27 -8.60
C GLU A 78 -17.72 3.86 -7.61
N HIS A 79 -17.60 2.66 -7.03
CA HIS A 79 -18.61 2.10 -6.13
C HIS A 79 -18.33 2.38 -4.65
N ALA A 80 -17.12 2.77 -4.31
CA ALA A 80 -16.73 3.09 -2.93
C ALA A 80 -17.33 4.40 -2.38
N VAL A 81 -18.11 5.13 -3.18
CA VAL A 81 -18.57 6.51 -2.90
C VAL A 81 -19.44 6.63 -1.66
N ALA A 82 -20.28 5.62 -1.39
CA ALA A 82 -21.30 5.68 -0.34
C ALA A 82 -20.86 5.09 1.01
N GLU A 83 -19.71 4.43 1.07
CA GLU A 83 -19.28 3.66 2.22
C GLU A 83 -17.99 4.20 2.82
N SER A 84 -17.83 4.05 4.13
CA SER A 84 -16.57 4.28 4.83
C SER A 84 -16.29 3.15 5.80
N ARG A 85 -15.03 2.89 6.09
CA ARG A 85 -14.57 1.87 7.04
C ARG A 85 -13.53 2.47 7.98
N ASP A 86 -13.26 1.78 9.08
CA ASP A 86 -12.16 2.18 9.97
C ASP A 86 -10.85 2.21 9.22
N ARG A 87 -10.60 1.19 8.40
CA ARG A 87 -9.40 1.09 7.57
C ARG A 87 -9.74 0.79 6.12
N VAL A 88 -8.91 1.31 5.24
CA VAL A 88 -9.01 1.10 3.81
C VAL A 88 -7.67 0.65 3.26
N ILE A 89 -7.69 -0.34 2.37
CA ILE A 89 -6.59 -0.68 1.49
C ILE A 89 -6.96 -0.15 0.11
N PHE A 90 -6.22 0.81 -0.42
CA PHE A 90 -6.38 1.27 -1.80
C PHE A 90 -5.34 0.57 -2.65
N SER A 91 -5.78 -0.37 -3.48
CA SER A 91 -4.95 -1.15 -4.38
C SER A 91 -5.15 -0.66 -5.80
N ILE A 92 -4.09 -0.15 -6.40
CA ILE A 92 -4.18 0.53 -7.70
C ILE A 92 -4.47 -0.46 -8.81
N GLY A 93 -3.84 -1.65 -8.81
CA GLY A 93 -4.17 -2.76 -9.71
C GLY A 93 -3.62 -2.59 -11.13
N PHE A 94 -2.64 -1.71 -11.33
CA PHE A 94 -1.93 -1.55 -12.59
C PHE A 94 -0.44 -1.81 -12.37
N GLY A 95 0.23 -2.37 -13.35
CA GLY A 95 1.64 -2.69 -13.27
C GLY A 95 2.36 -2.44 -14.59
N ARG A 96 3.69 -2.44 -14.54
CA ARG A 96 4.54 -2.27 -15.71
C ARG A 96 4.24 -3.33 -16.76
N THR A 97 4.31 -2.96 -18.03
CA THR A 97 4.31 -3.94 -19.11
C THR A 97 5.60 -4.77 -19.04
N PRO A 98 5.60 -6.00 -19.59
CA PRO A 98 6.82 -6.84 -19.66
C PRO A 98 8.02 -6.15 -20.34
N HIS A 99 7.77 -5.10 -21.11
CA HIS A 99 8.79 -4.31 -21.81
C HIS A 99 9.22 -3.05 -21.04
N GLY A 100 8.84 -2.91 -19.75
CA GLY A 100 9.22 -1.79 -18.90
C GLY A 100 8.66 -0.44 -19.36
N ARG A 101 7.57 -0.44 -20.13
CA ARG A 101 6.90 0.81 -20.52
C ARG A 101 6.18 1.41 -19.33
N VAL A 102 6.30 2.69 -19.23
CA VAL A 102 5.68 3.56 -18.26
C VAL A 102 4.16 3.50 -18.39
N LEU A 103 3.49 3.52 -17.26
CA LEU A 103 2.03 3.51 -17.17
C LEU A 103 1.46 4.89 -17.50
N SER A 104 0.47 4.93 -18.36
CA SER A 104 -0.28 6.14 -18.69
C SER A 104 -1.80 5.94 -18.63
N ASP A 105 -2.25 4.69 -18.45
CA ASP A 105 -3.68 4.35 -18.36
C ASP A 105 -3.98 3.76 -16.99
N PHE A 106 -4.84 4.43 -16.25
CA PHE A 106 -5.32 4.05 -14.92
C PHE A 106 -6.85 3.87 -14.88
N GLY A 107 -7.44 3.46 -16.00
CA GLY A 107 -8.87 3.21 -16.10
C GLY A 107 -9.70 4.44 -15.72
N ALA A 108 -10.69 4.29 -14.85
CA ALA A 108 -11.59 5.37 -14.44
C ALA A 108 -10.88 6.61 -13.85
N LEU A 109 -9.65 6.46 -13.36
CA LEU A 109 -8.87 7.61 -12.88
C LEU A 109 -8.36 8.49 -14.02
N GLY A 110 -8.08 7.93 -15.19
CA GLY A 110 -7.68 8.67 -16.38
C GLY A 110 -8.81 9.34 -17.14
N GLU A 111 -10.06 9.09 -16.76
CA GLU A 111 -11.25 9.65 -17.39
C GLU A 111 -11.70 10.97 -16.75
N PRO A 112 -12.50 11.80 -17.45
CA PRO A 112 -13.09 13.00 -16.88
C PRO A 112 -13.85 12.73 -15.58
N GLY A 113 -13.45 13.39 -14.49
CA GLY A 113 -13.99 13.16 -13.14
C GLY A 113 -13.15 12.22 -12.27
N GLY A 114 -12.04 11.68 -12.78
CA GLY A 114 -11.12 10.82 -12.05
C GLY A 114 -10.55 11.49 -10.79
N GLU A 115 -10.32 12.81 -10.81
CA GLU A 115 -9.88 13.57 -9.63
C GLU A 115 -10.89 13.49 -8.49
N ARG A 116 -12.17 13.56 -8.82
CA ARG A 116 -13.24 13.43 -7.84
C ARG A 116 -13.31 12.01 -7.27
N LEU A 117 -13.16 11.00 -8.12
CA LEU A 117 -13.12 9.61 -7.68
C LEU A 117 -11.97 9.37 -6.71
N LEU A 118 -10.76 9.85 -7.05
CA LEU A 118 -9.59 9.74 -6.17
C LEU A 118 -9.83 10.46 -4.84
N ALA A 119 -10.29 11.72 -4.88
CA ALA A 119 -10.56 12.49 -3.67
C ALA A 119 -11.59 11.79 -2.75
N VAL A 120 -12.64 11.19 -3.34
CA VAL A 120 -13.62 10.41 -2.58
C VAL A 120 -12.96 9.17 -1.99
N ALA A 121 -12.19 8.40 -2.75
CA ALA A 121 -11.52 7.20 -2.25
C ALA A 121 -10.60 7.53 -1.07
N MET A 122 -9.80 8.61 -1.16
CA MET A 122 -8.89 9.04 -0.10
C MET A 122 -9.59 9.44 1.20
N THR A 123 -10.89 9.74 1.15
CA THR A 123 -11.67 10.12 2.33
C THR A 123 -12.50 8.98 2.94
N ARG A 124 -12.37 7.76 2.44
CA ARG A 124 -13.17 6.60 2.91
C ARG A 124 -12.67 5.96 4.19
N ALA A 125 -11.42 6.18 4.55
CA ALA A 125 -10.84 5.67 5.79
C ALA A 125 -11.11 6.62 6.96
N ARG A 126 -11.71 6.11 8.04
CA ARG A 126 -11.91 6.86 9.28
C ARG A 126 -10.65 6.93 10.14
N ARG A 127 -9.77 5.94 10.03
CA ARG A 127 -8.56 5.82 10.87
C ARG A 127 -7.28 5.81 10.05
N SER A 128 -7.15 4.90 9.09
CA SER A 128 -5.95 4.81 8.25
C SER A 128 -6.24 4.17 6.91
N MET A 129 -5.43 4.57 5.94
CA MET A 129 -5.38 3.99 4.60
C MET A 129 -3.99 3.45 4.32
N VAL A 130 -3.94 2.33 3.62
CA VAL A 130 -2.73 1.76 3.04
C VAL A 130 -2.90 1.79 1.53
N ILE A 131 -1.96 2.37 0.81
CA ILE A 131 -1.92 2.34 -0.65
C ILE A 131 -0.97 1.21 -1.07
N VAL A 132 -1.39 0.40 -2.03
CA VAL A 132 -0.61 -0.71 -2.60
C VAL A 132 -0.47 -0.47 -4.10
N SER A 133 0.76 -0.47 -4.58
CA SER A 133 1.10 -0.34 -5.99
C SER A 133 2.22 -1.32 -6.37
N CYS A 134 2.33 -1.64 -7.66
CA CYS A 134 3.41 -2.43 -8.24
C CYS A 134 4.34 -1.59 -9.13
N PHE A 135 4.36 -0.28 -8.93
CA PHE A 135 5.21 0.68 -9.64
C PHE A 135 5.64 1.79 -8.68
N GLU A 136 6.75 2.41 -8.99
CA GLU A 136 7.24 3.61 -8.30
C GLU A 136 6.75 4.87 -9.03
N PRO A 137 6.72 6.06 -8.38
CA PRO A 137 6.32 7.31 -9.03
C PRO A 137 7.08 7.60 -10.33
N GLU A 138 8.38 7.28 -10.38
CA GLU A 138 9.24 7.48 -11.55
C GLU A 138 8.86 6.61 -12.76
N ASP A 139 8.03 5.60 -12.56
CA ASP A 139 7.52 4.74 -13.63
C ASP A 139 6.36 5.34 -14.39
N ILE A 140 5.87 6.46 -13.93
CA ILE A 140 4.71 7.16 -14.46
C ILE A 140 5.16 8.16 -15.52
N ASP A 141 4.46 8.19 -16.66
CA ASP A 141 4.68 9.21 -17.71
C ASP A 141 3.66 10.35 -17.52
N ASP A 142 4.01 11.32 -16.69
CA ASP A 142 3.15 12.48 -16.38
C ASP A 142 2.69 13.23 -17.64
N ALA A 143 3.49 13.21 -18.72
CA ALA A 143 3.15 13.89 -19.96
C ALA A 143 1.98 13.23 -20.72
N ARG A 144 1.63 12.00 -20.36
CA ARG A 144 0.55 11.23 -20.99
C ARG A 144 -0.63 10.98 -20.07
N MET A 145 -0.55 11.47 -18.84
CA MET A 145 -1.61 11.31 -17.87
C MET A 145 -2.60 12.46 -17.92
N GLU A 146 -3.85 12.12 -17.64
CA GLU A 146 -4.92 13.10 -17.57
C GLU A 146 -5.74 12.89 -16.29
N HIS A 147 -6.47 13.88 -15.87
CA HIS A 147 -7.43 13.83 -14.79
C HIS A 147 -6.87 13.28 -13.46
N GLY A 148 -7.58 12.36 -12.84
CA GLY A 148 -7.23 11.79 -11.54
C GLY A 148 -5.95 10.95 -11.53
N ALA A 149 -5.47 10.52 -12.70
CA ALA A 149 -4.20 9.82 -12.80
C ALA A 149 -3.03 10.75 -12.47
N VAL A 150 -3.07 12.03 -12.90
CA VAL A 150 -2.09 13.06 -12.50
C VAL A 150 -2.13 13.29 -10.98
N ALA A 151 -3.33 13.39 -10.41
CA ALA A 151 -3.48 13.57 -8.97
C ALA A 151 -2.98 12.36 -8.17
N LEU A 152 -3.11 11.14 -8.70
CA LEU A 152 -2.56 9.93 -8.10
C LEU A 152 -1.02 9.95 -8.10
N ALA A 153 -0.39 10.31 -9.21
CA ALA A 153 1.06 10.44 -9.30
C ALA A 153 1.58 11.45 -8.26
N GLN A 154 1.00 12.63 -8.21
CA GLN A 154 1.36 13.67 -7.23
C GLN A 154 1.18 13.19 -5.77
N LEU A 155 0.12 12.43 -5.49
CA LEU A 155 -0.12 11.86 -4.17
C LEU A 155 0.98 10.86 -3.78
N LEU A 156 1.39 10.00 -4.72
CA LEU A 156 2.45 9.01 -4.47
C LEU A 156 3.79 9.71 -4.23
N ASP A 157 4.14 10.71 -5.03
CA ASP A 157 5.34 11.54 -4.83
C ASP A 157 5.34 12.23 -3.46
N GLU A 158 4.21 12.79 -3.04
CA GLU A 158 4.10 13.42 -1.72
C GLU A 158 4.26 12.40 -0.57
N ILE A 159 3.73 11.19 -0.73
CA ILE A 159 3.87 10.13 0.28
C ILE A 159 5.33 9.71 0.41
N ASP A 160 6.02 9.51 -0.71
CA ASP A 160 7.44 9.13 -0.71
C ASP A 160 8.33 10.24 -0.15
N ALA A 161 8.08 11.49 -0.52
CA ALA A 161 8.79 12.64 0.05
C ALA A 161 8.61 12.71 1.57
N ARG A 162 7.38 12.55 2.07
CA ARG A 162 7.10 12.53 3.52
C ARG A 162 7.71 11.32 4.22
N ALA A 163 7.76 10.16 3.59
CA ALA A 163 8.42 8.99 4.14
C ALA A 163 9.94 9.19 4.26
N ALA A 164 10.53 9.94 3.32
CA ALA A 164 11.93 10.33 3.38
C ALA A 164 12.23 11.40 4.46
N GLU A 165 11.23 12.23 4.79
CA GLU A 165 11.32 13.30 5.81
C GLU A 165 11.01 12.85 7.24
N VAL A 166 10.81 11.56 7.52
CA VAL A 166 10.55 11.10 8.89
C VAL A 166 11.66 11.62 9.81
N PRO A 167 11.36 12.55 10.76
CA PRO A 167 12.37 13.09 11.63
C PRO A 167 13.01 11.95 12.42
N LEU A 168 14.33 11.89 12.36
CA LEU A 168 15.09 11.00 13.22
C LEU A 168 14.78 11.40 14.66
N PRO A 169 14.43 10.47 15.56
CA PRO A 169 14.34 10.80 16.98
C PRO A 169 15.64 11.47 17.43
N ASP A 170 15.56 12.58 18.15
CA ASP A 170 16.73 13.35 18.64
C ASP A 170 17.72 12.51 19.44
N ASP A 171 17.32 11.33 19.90
CA ASP A 171 18.11 10.38 20.70
C ASP A 171 18.55 9.14 19.89
N SER A 172 18.57 9.23 18.56
CA SER A 172 18.99 8.13 17.71
C SER A 172 20.51 7.96 17.72
N ASP A 173 20.97 6.70 17.84
CA ASP A 173 22.39 6.36 17.74
C ASP A 173 22.94 6.87 16.38
N PRO A 174 24.00 7.72 16.38
CA PRO A 174 24.58 8.27 15.15
C PRO A 174 25.02 7.19 14.13
N MET A 175 25.39 6.02 14.62
CA MET A 175 25.75 4.88 13.76
C MET A 175 24.53 4.33 13.02
N LEU A 176 23.39 4.23 13.69
CA LEU A 176 22.14 3.79 13.06
C LEU A 176 21.63 4.82 12.05
N VAL A 177 21.82 6.09 12.32
CA VAL A 177 21.50 7.19 11.40
C VAL A 177 22.33 7.12 10.12
N ASP A 178 23.66 6.95 10.25
CA ASP A 178 24.54 6.81 9.08
C ASP A 178 24.23 5.54 8.29
N LEU A 179 23.95 4.43 8.97
CA LEU A 179 23.56 3.18 8.34
C LEU A 179 22.22 3.31 7.60
N ALA A 180 21.23 3.95 8.22
CA ALA A 180 19.94 4.21 7.59
C ALA A 180 20.09 4.97 6.27
N ARG A 181 20.87 6.07 6.31
CA ARG A 181 21.16 6.88 5.13
C ARG A 181 21.83 6.08 4.01
N ARG A 182 22.81 5.21 4.33
CA ARG A 182 23.49 4.37 3.33
C ARG A 182 22.56 3.33 2.72
N LEU A 183 21.64 2.77 3.51
CA LEU A 183 20.65 1.81 3.03
C LEU A 183 19.62 2.48 2.14
N GLN A 184 19.14 3.67 2.51
CA GLN A 184 18.24 4.49 1.67
C GLN A 184 18.86 4.83 0.32
N LEU A 185 20.13 5.26 0.29
CA LEU A 185 20.88 5.53 -0.95
C LEU A 185 21.03 4.28 -1.87
N ARG A 186 20.78 3.09 -1.33
CA ARG A 186 20.77 1.83 -2.09
C ARG A 186 19.36 1.34 -2.43
N GLY A 187 18.34 2.20 -2.24
CA GLY A 187 16.95 1.88 -2.59
C GLY A 187 16.21 1.00 -1.58
N LEU A 188 16.69 0.91 -0.33
CA LEU A 188 15.95 0.21 0.71
C LEU A 188 15.03 1.17 1.46
N ASN A 189 13.83 0.73 1.79
CA ASN A 189 12.97 1.44 2.73
C ASN A 189 13.49 1.24 4.16
N VAL A 190 13.73 2.33 4.88
CA VAL A 190 14.35 2.28 6.20
C VAL A 190 13.51 3.05 7.21
N ALA A 191 13.28 2.43 8.38
CA ALA A 191 12.64 3.06 9.53
C ALA A 191 13.56 2.98 10.76
N LEU A 192 13.84 4.13 11.38
CA LEU A 192 14.55 4.23 12.66
C LEU A 192 13.55 4.25 13.82
N GLY A 193 13.94 3.65 14.94
CA GLY A 193 13.11 3.63 16.15
C GLY A 193 11.79 2.88 16.00
N HIS A 194 11.74 1.87 15.14
CA HIS A 194 10.49 1.17 14.82
C HIS A 194 9.80 0.61 16.07
N ARG A 195 8.59 1.11 16.33
CA ARG A 195 7.75 0.75 17.49
C ARG A 195 8.42 0.95 18.85
N GLY A 196 9.44 1.79 18.94
CA GLY A 196 10.15 2.07 20.20
C GLY A 196 10.96 0.88 20.75
N LYS A 197 11.21 -0.16 19.96
CA LYS A 197 11.91 -1.39 20.38
C LYS A 197 13.07 -1.78 19.49
N LEU A 198 13.04 -1.42 18.20
CA LEU A 198 14.07 -1.79 17.24
C LEU A 198 14.82 -0.53 16.78
N GLY A 199 16.13 -0.56 16.83
CA GLY A 199 16.97 0.57 16.47
C GLY A 199 16.79 0.99 15.00
N LEU A 200 16.77 0.03 14.07
CA LEU A 200 16.58 0.26 12.64
C LEU A 200 15.88 -0.94 11.99
N VAL A 201 14.97 -0.67 11.09
CA VAL A 201 14.35 -1.70 10.23
C VAL A 201 14.56 -1.28 8.79
N ALA A 202 15.11 -2.18 7.97
CA ALA A 202 15.28 -2.00 6.53
C ALA A 202 14.44 -3.02 5.77
N SER A 203 13.79 -2.61 4.69
CA SER A 203 12.99 -3.51 3.85
C SER A 203 13.23 -3.25 2.36
N HIS A 204 13.19 -4.34 1.58
CA HIS A 204 13.28 -4.31 0.12
C HIS A 204 12.68 -5.59 -0.45
N GLY A 205 11.83 -5.49 -1.48
CA GLY A 205 11.28 -6.65 -2.19
C GLY A 205 10.52 -7.64 -1.29
N GLY A 206 9.85 -7.17 -0.22
CA GLY A 206 9.12 -8.02 0.73
C GLY A 206 9.99 -8.64 1.84
N ILE A 207 11.29 -8.42 1.82
CA ILE A 207 12.22 -8.86 2.88
C ILE A 207 12.40 -7.71 3.87
N CYS A 208 12.27 -8.00 5.17
CA CYS A 208 12.45 -7.04 6.24
C CYS A 208 13.57 -7.51 7.18
N VAL A 209 14.53 -6.64 7.47
CA VAL A 209 15.65 -6.89 8.38
C VAL A 209 15.62 -5.87 9.51
N ALA A 210 15.63 -6.36 10.75
CA ALA A 210 15.78 -5.51 11.93
C ALA A 210 17.26 -5.48 12.34
N ILE A 211 17.76 -4.30 12.65
CA ILE A 211 19.16 -4.09 13.09
C ILE A 211 19.11 -3.41 14.45
N GLU A 212 19.70 -4.05 15.43
CA GLU A 212 19.91 -3.48 16.77
C GLU A 212 21.40 -3.26 16.98
N THR A 213 21.75 -2.15 17.61
CA THR A 213 23.10 -1.90 18.09
C THR A 213 23.18 -2.20 19.59
N ASP A 214 24.11 -3.03 19.97
CA ASP A 214 24.35 -3.34 21.38
C ASP A 214 25.14 -2.19 22.03
N THR A 215 24.39 -1.19 22.54
CA THR A 215 24.96 0.00 23.20
C THR A 215 25.24 -0.21 24.71
N VAL A 216 25.25 -1.45 25.19
CA VAL A 216 25.40 -1.77 26.63
C VAL A 216 26.83 -1.58 27.17
N LEU A 217 27.83 -1.34 26.33
CA LEU A 217 29.26 -1.36 26.75
C LEU A 217 29.84 -0.02 27.20
N MET A 218 29.10 1.09 27.33
CA MET A 218 29.65 2.39 27.76
C MET A 218 28.92 3.06 28.94
N ARG A 219 28.40 2.27 29.89
CA ARG A 219 28.06 2.77 31.23
C ARG A 219 28.79 1.98 32.29
N GLY A 220 30.07 2.27 32.41
CA GLY A 220 30.93 1.71 33.42
C GLY A 220 32.17 2.60 33.61
N SER A 221 32.01 3.69 34.37
CA SER A 221 33.04 4.26 35.27
C SER A 221 32.47 5.52 35.93
#